data_6251e8f305327109ae9ae51bee6594d3
#
_entry.id   6251e8f305327109ae9ae51bee6594d3
#
_cell.length_a   1.000
_cell.length_b   1.000
_cell.length_c   1.000
_cell.angle_alpha   90.00
_cell.angle_beta   90.00
_cell.angle_gamma   90.00
#
_symmetry.space_group_name_H-M   'P 1'
#
loop_
_entity.id
_entity.type
_entity.pdbx_description
1 polymer ?
#
loop_
_entity_poly.entity_id
_entity_poly.type
_entity_poly.pdbx_seq_one_letter_code
_entity_poly.pdbx_strand_id
1 'polypeptide(L)'
;MIKNGFKFSETKTVSMHFWKGRANYSPNVYLGRTRVNDVTETRFLGLIFDRRLTFKSHIEDLRTRCLKTLNVLRVVSHTDWGADSKVLLRLYQALVRSKLDYGSIVYGSACKSNLKKLDTVHNSGLRIALGAFRTSPIPSLHTEAGETSLELRRLKLTLNYVLKLKSDPTNPAYDSVFNPKCVDYFNLPTTKATPPLSIRVLPHLEAAKLAMERIELSERPVTSPWLLDTPEVLLNLTHHKIIMTSRGCIQRNSALPHQ
;
A
#
# COMPACT_ATOMS: atom_id res chain seq x y z
N MET A 1 19.35 -25.66 -1.36
CA MET A 1 18.59 -25.39 -0.13
C MET A 1 17.10 -25.51 -0.41
N ILE A 2 16.52 -26.67 -0.13
CA ILE A 2 15.07 -26.90 -0.30
C ILE A 2 14.53 -27.20 1.10
N LYS A 3 14.58 -26.20 2.01
CA LYS A 3 13.98 -26.38 3.34
C LYS A 3 12.45 -26.32 3.31
N ASN A 4 11.84 -25.68 2.30
CA ASN A 4 10.39 -25.44 2.24
C ASN A 4 9.75 -25.86 0.90
N GLY A 5 10.39 -26.76 0.13
CA GLY A 5 9.84 -27.24 -1.14
C GLY A 5 9.84 -26.23 -2.31
N PHE A 6 10.29 -25.00 -2.11
CA PHE A 6 10.32 -23.96 -3.16
C PHE A 6 11.63 -24.02 -3.96
N LYS A 7 11.50 -23.93 -5.30
CA LYS A 7 12.63 -23.79 -6.22
C LYS A 7 12.61 -22.39 -6.83
N PHE A 8 13.75 -21.69 -6.79
CA PHE A 8 13.89 -20.41 -7.47
C PHE A 8 13.91 -20.60 -8.99
N SER A 9 13.17 -19.73 -9.71
CA SER A 9 13.24 -19.69 -11.17
C SER A 9 14.39 -18.79 -11.60
N GLU A 10 15.43 -19.35 -12.19
CA GLU A 10 16.60 -18.61 -12.66
C GLU A 10 16.22 -17.58 -13.74
N THR A 11 15.26 -17.93 -14.61
CA THR A 11 14.81 -17.07 -15.70
C THR A 11 13.94 -15.88 -15.27
N LYS A 12 13.24 -16.02 -14.13
CA LYS A 12 12.37 -14.97 -13.59
C LYS A 12 13.02 -14.12 -12.51
N THR A 13 14.18 -14.55 -12.01
CA THR A 13 14.93 -13.85 -10.98
C THR A 13 15.70 -12.69 -11.62
N VAL A 14 15.51 -11.49 -11.08
CA VAL A 14 16.26 -10.30 -11.49
C VAL A 14 16.92 -9.68 -10.27
N SER A 15 18.05 -9.01 -10.47
CA SER A 15 18.70 -8.20 -9.45
C SER A 15 18.54 -6.72 -9.80
N MET A 16 18.35 -5.89 -8.79
CA MET A 16 18.37 -4.43 -8.95
C MET A 16 19.19 -3.83 -7.85
N HIS A 17 20.20 -3.06 -8.24
CA HIS A 17 21.04 -2.33 -7.32
C HIS A 17 20.52 -0.90 -7.16
N PHE A 18 20.17 -0.51 -5.93
CA PHE A 18 19.72 0.85 -5.63
C PHE A 18 20.94 1.75 -5.41
N TRP A 19 21.11 2.75 -6.27
CA TRP A 19 22.25 3.66 -6.23
C TRP A 19 21.85 5.07 -6.67
N LYS A 20 22.26 6.07 -5.90
CA LYS A 20 22.01 7.50 -6.22
C LYS A 20 23.21 8.20 -6.88
N GLY A 21 24.36 7.56 -6.93
CA GLY A 21 25.58 8.12 -7.52
C GLY A 21 25.53 8.20 -9.06
N ARG A 22 26.54 8.81 -9.65
CA ARG A 22 26.71 8.98 -11.11
C ARG A 22 27.24 7.70 -11.78
N ALA A 23 28.03 6.91 -11.09
CA ALA A 23 28.61 5.67 -11.63
C ALA A 23 27.55 4.58 -11.72
N ASN A 24 27.48 3.88 -12.87
CA ASN A 24 26.67 2.67 -13.03
C ASN A 24 27.44 1.49 -12.42
N TYR A 25 27.37 1.35 -11.11
CA TYR A 25 27.87 0.17 -10.44
C TYR A 25 26.78 -0.92 -10.45
N SER A 26 27.08 -2.04 -11.08
CA SER A 26 26.20 -3.20 -11.11
C SER A 26 27.02 -4.42 -10.65
N PRO A 27 26.82 -4.88 -9.40
CA PRO A 27 27.50 -6.06 -8.91
C PRO A 27 27.02 -7.30 -9.67
N ASN A 28 27.95 -8.19 -10.01
CA ASN A 28 27.60 -9.47 -10.60
C ASN A 28 27.00 -10.36 -9.51
N VAL A 29 25.69 -10.64 -9.62
CA VAL A 29 24.97 -11.54 -8.72
C VAL A 29 24.73 -12.87 -9.42
N TYR A 30 24.97 -13.97 -8.73
CA TYR A 30 24.80 -15.33 -9.26
C TYR A 30 23.80 -16.11 -8.42
N LEU A 31 22.93 -16.87 -9.08
CA LEU A 31 22.06 -17.87 -8.48
C LEU A 31 22.56 -19.25 -8.89
N GLY A 32 23.28 -19.91 -7.99
CA GLY A 32 24.05 -21.12 -8.35
C GLY A 32 25.14 -20.79 -9.36
N ARG A 33 25.05 -21.33 -10.57
CA ARG A 33 26.00 -21.08 -11.68
C ARG A 33 25.51 -20.06 -12.70
N THR A 34 24.25 -19.65 -12.61
CA THR A 34 23.61 -18.73 -13.56
C THR A 34 23.74 -17.28 -13.07
N ARG A 35 24.25 -16.39 -13.93
CA ARG A 35 24.28 -14.96 -13.64
C ARG A 35 22.86 -14.41 -13.67
N VAL A 36 22.48 -13.70 -12.60
CA VAL A 36 21.19 -13.01 -12.49
C VAL A 36 21.21 -11.71 -13.29
N ASN A 37 20.15 -11.47 -14.06
CA ASN A 37 20.01 -10.27 -14.88
C ASN A 37 19.87 -9.01 -13.99
N ASP A 38 20.73 -8.00 -14.20
CA ASP A 38 20.62 -6.70 -13.54
C ASP A 38 19.70 -5.79 -14.34
N VAL A 39 18.68 -5.24 -13.66
CA VAL A 39 17.66 -4.41 -14.29
C VAL A 39 17.64 -3.02 -13.66
N THR A 40 17.27 -2.01 -14.45
CA THR A 40 17.14 -0.62 -13.98
C THR A 40 15.78 -0.32 -13.39
N GLU A 41 14.76 -1.07 -13.78
CA GLU A 41 13.39 -0.99 -13.29
C GLU A 41 12.81 -2.39 -13.14
N THR A 42 12.04 -2.62 -12.09
CA THR A 42 11.34 -3.88 -11.89
C THR A 42 10.00 -3.66 -11.19
N ARG A 43 9.03 -4.53 -11.49
CA ARG A 43 7.75 -4.54 -10.80
C ARG A 43 7.79 -5.53 -9.64
N PHE A 44 7.61 -5.02 -8.43
CA PHE A 44 7.53 -5.82 -7.21
C PHE A 44 6.25 -5.48 -6.44
N LEU A 45 5.44 -6.48 -6.13
CA LEU A 45 4.15 -6.32 -5.45
C LEU A 45 3.27 -5.20 -6.06
N GLY A 46 3.22 -5.12 -7.40
CA GLY A 46 2.41 -4.13 -8.12
C GLY A 46 3.01 -2.74 -8.24
N LEU A 47 4.10 -2.42 -7.54
CA LEU A 47 4.83 -1.16 -7.66
C LEU A 47 6.01 -1.30 -8.62
N ILE A 48 6.26 -0.28 -9.44
CA ILE A 48 7.45 -0.23 -10.28
C ILE A 48 8.53 0.54 -9.51
N PHE A 49 9.59 -0.17 -9.18
CA PHE A 49 10.79 0.40 -8.55
C PHE A 49 11.78 0.75 -9.64
N ASP A 50 12.36 1.93 -9.56
CA ASP A 50 13.51 2.36 -10.34
C ASP A 50 14.75 2.42 -9.44
N ARG A 51 15.94 2.25 -10.04
CA ARG A 51 17.24 2.21 -9.34
C ARG A 51 17.46 3.38 -8.39
N ARG A 52 16.90 4.56 -8.70
CA ARG A 52 17.03 5.80 -7.90
C ARG A 52 15.87 6.03 -6.93
N LEU A 53 14.87 5.16 -6.90
CA LEU A 53 13.64 5.30 -6.11
C LEU A 53 12.91 6.63 -6.37
N THR A 54 12.87 7.07 -7.63
CA THR A 54 12.16 8.29 -8.04
C THR A 54 10.68 8.05 -8.26
N PHE A 55 10.28 6.78 -8.47
CA PHE A 55 8.92 6.32 -8.76
C PHE A 55 8.28 7.01 -9.96
N LYS A 56 9.07 7.61 -10.87
CA LYS A 56 8.55 8.33 -12.04
C LYS A 56 7.76 7.38 -12.94
N SER A 57 8.34 6.23 -13.30
CA SER A 57 7.70 5.22 -14.14
C SER A 57 6.45 4.63 -13.49
N HIS A 58 6.49 4.41 -12.16
CA HIS A 58 5.32 3.94 -11.42
C HIS A 58 4.15 4.95 -11.48
N ILE A 59 4.44 6.23 -11.23
CA ILE A 59 3.42 7.28 -11.22
C ILE A 59 2.80 7.45 -12.62
N GLU A 60 3.59 7.33 -13.69
CA GLU A 60 3.09 7.43 -15.05
C GLU A 60 2.22 6.20 -15.44
N ASP A 61 2.64 4.99 -15.07
CA ASP A 61 1.83 3.77 -15.22
C ASP A 61 0.51 3.87 -14.43
N LEU A 62 0.58 4.31 -13.17
CA LEU A 62 -0.58 4.50 -12.32
C LEU A 62 -1.54 5.55 -12.89
N ARG A 63 -1.00 6.69 -13.34
CA ARG A 63 -1.77 7.73 -14.03
C ARG A 63 -2.51 7.17 -15.24
N THR A 64 -1.82 6.43 -16.08
CA THR A 64 -2.40 5.83 -17.31
C THR A 64 -3.53 4.85 -16.96
N ARG A 65 -3.32 3.98 -15.97
CA ARG A 65 -4.35 3.04 -15.50
C ARG A 65 -5.56 3.74 -14.92
N CYS A 66 -5.36 4.81 -14.16
CA CYS A 66 -6.45 5.60 -13.60
C CYS A 66 -7.23 6.36 -14.69
N LEU A 67 -6.55 6.94 -15.69
CA LEU A 67 -7.21 7.62 -16.82
C LEU A 67 -8.10 6.67 -17.61
N LYS A 68 -7.64 5.42 -17.88
CA LYS A 68 -8.48 4.39 -18.50
C LYS A 68 -9.74 4.11 -17.68
N THR A 69 -9.61 4.06 -16.35
CA THR A 69 -10.76 3.85 -15.46
C THR A 69 -11.70 5.05 -15.43
N LEU A 70 -11.19 6.28 -15.51
CA LEU A 70 -12.01 7.48 -15.64
C LEU A 70 -12.86 7.50 -16.92
N ASN A 71 -12.39 6.88 -18.00
CA ASN A 71 -13.21 6.74 -19.22
C ASN A 71 -14.44 5.87 -18.96
N VAL A 72 -14.32 4.80 -18.16
CA VAL A 72 -15.48 4.00 -17.73
C VAL A 72 -16.44 4.85 -16.90
N LEU A 73 -15.91 5.63 -15.95
CA LEU A 73 -16.75 6.54 -15.15
C LEU A 73 -17.52 7.54 -16.03
N ARG A 74 -16.88 8.08 -17.09
CA ARG A 74 -17.54 9.01 -18.03
C ARG A 74 -18.73 8.38 -18.75
N VAL A 75 -18.61 7.10 -19.13
CA VAL A 75 -19.71 6.38 -19.74
C VAL A 75 -20.89 6.23 -18.78
N VAL A 76 -20.61 5.85 -17.53
CA VAL A 76 -21.63 5.64 -16.49
C VAL A 76 -22.22 6.96 -15.97
N SER A 77 -21.56 8.11 -16.20
CA SER A 77 -22.04 9.44 -15.81
C SER A 77 -22.89 10.13 -16.89
N HIS A 78 -23.51 9.37 -17.81
CA HIS A 78 -24.37 9.93 -18.85
C HIS A 78 -25.56 10.67 -18.25
N THR A 79 -25.98 11.79 -18.90
CA THR A 79 -27.03 12.68 -18.38
C THR A 79 -28.41 12.04 -18.33
N ASP A 80 -28.73 11.18 -19.30
CA ASP A 80 -30.09 10.64 -19.44
C ASP A 80 -30.29 9.30 -18.71
N TRP A 81 -29.25 8.46 -18.66
CA TRP A 81 -29.35 7.11 -18.10
C TRP A 81 -28.27 6.79 -17.06
N GLY A 82 -27.39 7.76 -16.77
CA GLY A 82 -26.23 7.56 -15.90
C GLY A 82 -26.61 7.42 -14.43
N ALA A 83 -25.62 6.99 -13.66
CA ALA A 83 -25.75 6.86 -12.22
C ALA A 83 -25.77 8.25 -11.54
N ASP A 84 -26.40 8.32 -10.39
CA ASP A 84 -26.41 9.54 -9.57
C ASP A 84 -25.00 9.85 -9.01
N SER A 85 -24.80 11.09 -8.55
CA SER A 85 -23.54 11.59 -8.02
C SER A 85 -23.01 10.74 -6.85
N LYS A 86 -23.87 10.21 -5.98
CA LYS A 86 -23.46 9.40 -4.82
C LYS A 86 -22.92 8.03 -5.28
N VAL A 87 -23.56 7.43 -6.26
CA VAL A 87 -23.09 6.16 -6.86
C VAL A 87 -21.79 6.39 -7.60
N LEU A 88 -21.69 7.48 -8.39
CA LEU A 88 -20.46 7.83 -9.11
C LEU A 88 -19.28 8.10 -8.16
N LEU A 89 -19.51 8.76 -7.03
CA LEU A 89 -18.47 8.94 -6.00
C LEU A 89 -18.02 7.61 -5.41
N ARG A 90 -18.93 6.69 -5.12
CA ARG A 90 -18.57 5.34 -4.64
C ARG A 90 -17.78 4.56 -5.69
N LEU A 91 -18.18 4.64 -6.97
CA LEU A 91 -17.42 4.03 -8.08
C LEU A 91 -16.04 4.66 -8.22
N TYR A 92 -15.93 5.99 -8.12
CA TYR A 92 -14.65 6.68 -8.10
C TYR A 92 -13.76 6.17 -6.95
N GLN A 93 -14.30 6.08 -5.74
CA GLN A 93 -13.58 5.61 -4.56
C GLN A 93 -13.09 4.16 -4.75
N ALA A 94 -13.95 3.28 -5.24
CA ALA A 94 -13.63 1.87 -5.43
C ALA A 94 -12.64 1.61 -6.57
N LEU A 95 -12.77 2.31 -7.69
CA LEU A 95 -12.06 1.99 -8.93
C LEU A 95 -10.81 2.86 -9.17
N VAL A 96 -10.81 4.10 -8.71
CA VAL A 96 -9.72 5.07 -8.95
C VAL A 96 -8.94 5.34 -7.68
N ARG A 97 -9.63 5.81 -6.62
CA ARG A 97 -8.97 6.16 -5.36
C ARG A 97 -8.26 4.98 -4.72
N SER A 98 -8.84 3.78 -4.76
CA SER A 98 -8.20 2.56 -4.26
C SER A 98 -6.85 2.27 -4.95
N LYS A 99 -6.74 2.54 -6.25
CA LYS A 99 -5.47 2.41 -6.98
C LYS A 99 -4.46 3.48 -6.56
N LEU A 100 -4.94 4.72 -6.32
CA LEU A 100 -4.09 5.82 -5.85
C LEU A 100 -3.63 5.61 -4.40
N ASP A 101 -4.43 4.96 -3.57
CA ASP A 101 -4.08 4.64 -2.19
C ASP A 101 -3.07 3.49 -2.09
N TYR A 102 -3.14 2.52 -3.02
CA TYR A 102 -2.28 1.35 -2.99
C TYR A 102 -0.80 1.73 -3.14
N GLY A 103 0.00 1.36 -2.15
CA GLY A 103 1.43 1.67 -2.12
C GLY A 103 1.79 3.14 -1.99
N SER A 104 0.83 4.03 -1.72
CA SER A 104 1.04 5.48 -1.61
C SER A 104 2.06 5.86 -0.52
N ILE A 105 2.22 5.06 0.50
CA ILE A 105 3.23 5.21 1.55
C ILE A 105 4.64 5.09 0.94
N VAL A 106 4.82 4.18 -0.01
CA VAL A 106 6.11 3.91 -0.67
C VAL A 106 6.40 4.98 -1.71
N TYR A 107 5.55 5.12 -2.74
CA TYR A 107 5.79 6.09 -3.81
C TYR A 107 5.53 7.56 -3.39
N GLY A 108 4.94 7.78 -2.22
CA GLY A 108 4.77 9.12 -1.64
C GLY A 108 6.09 9.85 -1.36
N SER A 109 7.23 9.16 -1.46
CA SER A 109 8.58 9.76 -1.45
C SER A 109 8.99 10.38 -2.78
N ALA A 110 8.20 10.23 -3.84
CA ALA A 110 8.47 10.84 -5.13
C ALA A 110 8.44 12.38 -5.06
N CYS A 111 9.10 13.03 -6.00
CA CYS A 111 9.09 14.50 -6.07
C CYS A 111 7.68 15.05 -6.28
N LYS A 112 7.43 16.24 -5.73
CA LYS A 112 6.11 16.91 -5.79
C LYS A 112 5.57 17.07 -7.21
N SER A 113 6.44 17.32 -8.20
CA SER A 113 6.04 17.47 -9.61
C SER A 113 5.45 16.18 -10.19
N ASN A 114 5.99 15.02 -9.82
CA ASN A 114 5.44 13.74 -10.24
C ASN A 114 4.11 13.45 -9.52
N LEU A 115 4.03 13.69 -8.21
CA LEU A 115 2.81 13.48 -7.42
C LEU A 115 1.64 14.35 -7.92
N LYS A 116 1.89 15.61 -8.33
CA LYS A 116 0.89 16.51 -8.93
C LYS A 116 0.19 15.93 -10.17
N LYS A 117 0.83 15.03 -10.91
CA LYS A 117 0.19 14.34 -12.04
C LYS A 117 -1.00 13.49 -11.58
N LEU A 118 -0.93 12.92 -10.38
CA LEU A 118 -2.01 12.14 -9.78
C LEU A 118 -3.13 13.05 -9.25
N ASP A 119 -2.80 14.24 -8.74
CA ASP A 119 -3.80 15.23 -8.31
C ASP A 119 -4.73 15.64 -9.47
N THR A 120 -4.17 15.75 -10.69
CA THR A 120 -4.96 16.00 -11.90
C THR A 120 -5.98 14.90 -12.18
N VAL A 121 -5.59 13.64 -12.00
CA VAL A 121 -6.46 12.48 -12.15
C VAL A 121 -7.56 12.47 -11.09
N HIS A 122 -7.20 12.71 -9.82
CA HIS A 122 -8.12 12.82 -8.70
C HIS A 122 -9.21 13.87 -8.96
N ASN A 123 -8.79 15.11 -9.26
CA ASN A 123 -9.70 16.21 -9.50
C ASN A 123 -10.59 15.97 -10.74
N SER A 124 -10.06 15.31 -11.79
CA SER A 124 -10.87 14.91 -12.94
C SER A 124 -11.93 13.87 -12.58
N GLY A 125 -11.58 12.92 -11.74
CA GLY A 125 -12.52 11.91 -11.25
C GLY A 125 -13.66 12.52 -10.42
N LEU A 126 -13.33 13.46 -9.53
CA LEU A 126 -14.34 14.18 -8.74
C LEU A 126 -15.26 15.03 -9.62
N ARG A 127 -14.71 15.71 -10.66
CA ARG A 127 -15.56 16.47 -11.59
C ARG A 127 -16.55 15.58 -12.33
N ILE A 128 -16.12 14.42 -12.78
CA ILE A 128 -17.00 13.46 -13.45
C ILE A 128 -18.10 12.99 -12.49
N ALA A 129 -17.72 12.64 -11.25
CA ALA A 129 -18.65 12.11 -10.27
C ALA A 129 -19.68 13.14 -9.80
N LEU A 130 -19.31 14.42 -9.73
CA LEU A 130 -20.18 15.52 -9.29
C LEU A 130 -20.92 16.21 -10.45
N GLY A 131 -20.60 15.88 -11.71
CA GLY A 131 -21.09 16.64 -12.87
C GLY A 131 -20.57 18.07 -12.90
N ALA A 132 -19.44 18.36 -12.25
CA ALA A 132 -18.93 19.71 -12.09
C ALA A 132 -18.18 20.22 -13.33
N PHE A 133 -18.27 21.52 -13.57
CA PHE A 133 -17.58 22.16 -14.69
C PHE A 133 -16.05 22.09 -14.55
N ARG A 134 -15.35 22.19 -15.68
CA ARG A 134 -13.87 22.19 -15.70
C ARG A 134 -13.29 23.37 -14.92
N THR A 135 -14.01 24.48 -14.85
CA THR A 135 -13.64 25.72 -14.15
C THR A 135 -13.93 25.70 -12.66
N SER A 136 -14.67 24.70 -12.16
CA SER A 136 -15.01 24.61 -10.73
C SER A 136 -13.77 24.60 -9.85
N PRO A 137 -13.71 25.42 -8.79
CA PRO A 137 -12.55 25.47 -7.88
C PRO A 137 -12.30 24.14 -7.21
N ILE A 138 -11.03 23.76 -7.06
CA ILE A 138 -10.63 22.48 -6.46
C ILE A 138 -11.11 22.35 -5.01
N PRO A 139 -11.01 23.39 -4.13
CA PRO A 139 -11.51 23.27 -2.76
C PRO A 139 -13.01 22.95 -2.70
N SER A 140 -13.82 23.59 -3.55
CA SER A 140 -15.27 23.33 -3.63
C SER A 140 -15.57 21.89 -4.05
N LEU A 141 -14.80 21.34 -5.02
CA LEU A 141 -14.94 19.94 -5.42
C LEU A 141 -14.65 18.98 -4.27
N HIS A 142 -13.62 19.27 -3.49
CA HIS A 142 -13.26 18.43 -2.35
C HIS A 142 -14.32 18.47 -1.26
N THR A 143 -14.85 19.65 -0.97
CA THR A 143 -15.92 19.83 0.04
C THR A 143 -17.20 19.11 -0.40
N GLU A 144 -17.63 19.31 -1.63
CA GLU A 144 -18.85 18.70 -2.16
C GLU A 144 -18.74 17.17 -2.24
N ALA A 145 -17.58 16.66 -2.66
CA ALA A 145 -17.32 15.22 -2.70
C ALA A 145 -17.11 14.58 -1.32
N GLY A 146 -16.89 15.36 -0.27
CA GLY A 146 -16.43 14.86 1.03
C GLY A 146 -15.04 14.18 0.95
N GLU A 147 -14.23 14.57 -0.04
CA GLU A 147 -12.89 13.99 -0.28
C GLU A 147 -11.79 15.00 0.07
N THR A 148 -10.70 14.48 0.61
CA THR A 148 -9.52 15.29 0.90
C THR A 148 -8.56 15.30 -0.30
N SER A 149 -7.65 16.28 -0.33
CA SER A 149 -6.54 16.25 -1.31
C SER A 149 -5.73 14.97 -1.19
N LEU A 150 -5.12 14.51 -2.30
CA LEU A 150 -4.28 13.31 -2.27
C LEU A 150 -3.06 13.47 -1.35
N GLU A 151 -2.59 14.69 -1.13
CA GLU A 151 -1.49 14.95 -0.18
C GLU A 151 -1.91 14.60 1.25
N LEU A 152 -3.05 15.14 1.71
CA LEU A 152 -3.61 14.82 3.03
C LEU A 152 -4.01 13.34 3.14
N ARG A 153 -4.52 12.77 2.04
CA ARG A 153 -4.86 11.35 2.00
C ARG A 153 -3.63 10.47 2.19
N ARG A 154 -2.54 10.74 1.46
CA ARG A 154 -1.26 10.04 1.62
C ARG A 154 -0.70 10.20 3.04
N LEU A 155 -0.78 11.41 3.61
CA LEU A 155 -0.37 11.66 4.99
C LEU A 155 -1.18 10.81 5.97
N LYS A 156 -2.51 10.80 5.86
CA LYS A 156 -3.38 9.98 6.71
C LYS A 156 -3.01 8.50 6.64
N LEU A 157 -2.83 7.95 5.43
CA LEU A 157 -2.45 6.55 5.25
C LEU A 157 -1.06 6.25 5.84
N THR A 158 -0.14 7.19 5.72
CA THR A 158 1.21 7.08 6.27
C THR A 158 1.17 7.07 7.80
N LEU A 159 0.42 8.00 8.41
CA LEU A 159 0.26 8.05 9.86
C LEU A 159 -0.40 6.78 10.40
N ASN A 160 -1.46 6.31 9.76
CA ASN A 160 -2.12 5.05 10.13
C ASN A 160 -1.16 3.85 10.08
N TYR A 161 -0.29 3.79 9.06
CA TYR A 161 0.74 2.77 8.96
C TYR A 161 1.75 2.86 10.10
N VAL A 162 2.23 4.06 10.41
CA VAL A 162 3.22 4.28 11.49
C VAL A 162 2.63 3.96 12.86
N LEU A 163 1.38 4.36 13.13
CA LEU A 163 0.70 4.01 14.38
C LEU A 163 0.52 2.49 14.51
N LYS A 164 0.11 1.82 13.42
CA LYS A 164 0.03 0.35 13.40
C LYS A 164 1.41 -0.31 13.57
N LEU A 165 2.45 0.28 12.99
CA LEU A 165 3.81 -0.22 13.16
C LEU A 165 4.30 -0.05 14.61
N LYS A 166 3.91 1.04 15.28
CA LYS A 166 4.24 1.28 16.68
C LYS A 166 3.63 0.24 17.60
N SER A 167 2.44 -0.27 17.30
CA SER A 167 1.81 -1.34 18.08
C SER A 167 2.48 -2.71 17.92
N ASP A 168 3.43 -2.86 16.98
CA ASP A 168 4.08 -4.12 16.67
C ASP A 168 5.61 -3.97 16.58
N PRO A 169 6.31 -3.99 17.71
CA PRO A 169 7.77 -3.84 17.76
C PRO A 169 8.54 -4.99 17.08
N THR A 170 7.89 -6.13 16.85
CA THR A 170 8.53 -7.29 16.17
C THR A 170 8.59 -7.15 14.67
N ASN A 171 7.94 -6.13 14.11
CA ASN A 171 7.97 -5.87 12.67
C ASN A 171 9.37 -5.40 12.23
N PRO A 172 9.97 -6.01 11.19
CA PRO A 172 11.31 -5.64 10.72
C PRO A 172 11.47 -4.16 10.33
N ALA A 173 10.37 -3.48 10.00
CA ALA A 173 10.38 -2.05 9.66
C ALA A 173 10.40 -1.12 10.88
N TYR A 174 10.17 -1.65 12.09
CA TYR A 174 10.05 -0.85 13.32
C TYR A 174 11.28 0.02 13.57
N ASP A 175 12.47 -0.59 13.62
CA ASP A 175 13.71 0.13 13.87
C ASP A 175 14.03 1.15 12.76
N SER A 176 13.71 0.83 11.52
CA SER A 176 13.93 1.75 10.40
C SER A 176 13.09 3.03 10.49
N VAL A 177 11.94 2.96 11.14
CA VAL A 177 11.03 4.12 11.28
C VAL A 177 11.28 4.87 12.58
N PHE A 178 11.45 4.18 13.70
CA PHE A 178 11.54 4.82 15.03
C PHE A 178 12.97 5.10 15.49
N ASN A 179 13.97 4.42 14.91
CA ASN A 179 15.40 4.61 15.21
C ASN A 179 16.20 4.95 13.94
N PRO A 180 15.90 6.07 13.24
CA PRO A 180 16.56 6.38 11.97
C PRO A 180 18.04 6.73 12.18
N LYS A 181 18.91 6.00 11.45
CA LYS A 181 20.38 6.14 11.60
C LYS A 181 20.98 7.34 10.87
N CYS A 182 20.25 8.02 9.99
CA CYS A 182 20.80 9.02 9.07
C CYS A 182 20.09 10.39 9.18
N VAL A 183 19.62 10.76 10.36
CA VAL A 183 18.88 12.02 10.57
C VAL A 183 19.74 13.23 10.19
N ASP A 184 20.98 13.25 10.66
CA ASP A 184 21.90 14.38 10.45
C ASP A 184 22.19 14.64 8.97
N TYR A 185 22.32 13.58 8.17
CA TYR A 185 22.52 13.72 6.72
C TYR A 185 21.35 14.44 6.05
N PHE A 186 20.12 14.16 6.45
CA PHE A 186 18.93 14.76 5.83
C PHE A 186 18.63 16.17 6.35
N ASN A 187 19.19 16.56 7.47
CA ASN A 187 19.09 17.91 8.04
C ASN A 187 20.10 18.89 7.41
N LEU A 188 21.05 18.41 6.59
CA LEU A 188 21.99 19.27 5.90
C LEU A 188 21.29 20.10 4.81
N PRO A 189 21.54 21.43 4.73
CA PRO A 189 20.91 22.32 3.73
C PRO A 189 21.23 21.92 2.27
N THR A 190 22.33 21.22 2.07
CA THR A 190 22.82 20.77 0.76
C THR A 190 22.11 19.50 0.26
N THR A 191 21.36 18.81 1.12
CA THR A 191 20.75 17.55 0.78
C THR A 191 19.46 17.76 -0.04
N LYS A 192 19.52 17.45 -1.34
CA LYS A 192 18.35 17.49 -2.26
C LYS A 192 17.56 16.19 -2.28
N ALA A 193 17.97 15.20 -1.50
CA ALA A 193 17.28 13.90 -1.45
C ALA A 193 15.99 13.99 -0.64
N THR A 194 14.93 13.34 -1.11
CA THR A 194 13.71 13.21 -0.32
C THR A 194 13.99 12.40 0.95
N PRO A 195 13.65 12.92 2.14
CA PRO A 195 13.90 12.22 3.39
C PRO A 195 13.15 10.88 3.45
N PRO A 196 13.67 9.88 4.15
CA PRO A 196 12.97 8.62 4.40
C PRO A 196 11.68 8.84 5.21
N LEU A 197 10.84 7.81 5.26
CA LEU A 197 9.53 7.84 5.93
C LEU A 197 9.64 8.32 7.37
N SER A 198 10.61 7.80 8.12
CA SER A 198 10.88 8.16 9.50
C SER A 198 10.98 9.68 9.72
N ILE A 199 11.84 10.34 8.94
CA ILE A 199 12.09 11.79 9.07
C ILE A 199 10.89 12.61 8.59
N ARG A 200 10.18 12.16 7.54
CA ARG A 200 8.99 12.87 7.02
C ARG A 200 7.82 12.87 7.98
N VAL A 201 7.70 11.82 8.81
CA VAL A 201 6.54 11.62 9.69
C VAL A 201 6.72 12.29 11.04
N LEU A 202 7.94 12.40 11.55
CA LEU A 202 8.23 12.97 12.87
C LEU A 202 7.54 14.32 13.14
N PRO A 203 7.63 15.34 12.26
CA PRO A 203 6.99 16.63 12.51
C PRO A 203 5.45 16.53 12.63
N HIS A 204 4.85 15.60 11.91
CA HIS A 204 3.40 15.39 11.96
C HIS A 204 2.95 14.68 13.25
N LEU A 205 3.76 13.76 13.74
CA LEU A 205 3.50 13.09 15.02
C LEU A 205 3.64 14.08 16.19
N GLU A 206 4.67 14.92 16.16
CA GLU A 206 4.89 15.97 17.14
C GLU A 206 3.76 17.02 17.13
N ALA A 207 3.38 17.51 15.94
CA ALA A 207 2.29 18.48 15.78
C ALA A 207 0.94 17.90 16.25
N ALA A 208 0.71 16.61 16.05
CA ALA A 208 -0.51 15.95 16.52
C ALA A 208 -0.51 15.68 18.03
N LYS A 209 0.59 15.93 18.74
CA LYS A 209 0.77 15.63 20.18
C LYS A 209 0.34 14.21 20.53
N LEU A 210 0.58 13.27 19.64
CA LEU A 210 0.21 11.88 19.83
C LEU A 210 1.09 11.27 20.92
N ALA A 211 0.45 10.83 22.00
CA ALA A 211 1.12 10.11 23.06
C ALA A 211 1.47 8.69 22.58
N MET A 212 2.59 8.57 21.85
CA MET A 212 3.06 7.30 21.29
C MET A 212 3.28 6.22 22.32
N GLU A 213 3.43 6.60 23.58
CA GLU A 213 3.58 5.70 24.75
C GLU A 213 2.28 5.00 25.13
N ARG A 214 1.12 5.57 24.75
CA ARG A 214 -0.21 5.02 25.05
C ARG A 214 -0.74 4.06 23.98
N ILE A 215 0.06 3.74 22.98
CA ILE A 215 -0.35 2.79 21.94
C ILE A 215 -0.23 1.39 22.53
N GLU A 216 -1.36 0.69 22.58
CA GLU A 216 -1.40 -0.71 22.99
C GLU A 216 -0.60 -1.57 22.01
N LEU A 217 0.21 -2.47 22.57
CA LEU A 217 0.98 -3.40 21.76
C LEU A 217 0.05 -4.48 21.20
N SER A 218 0.24 -4.81 19.92
CA SER A 218 -0.48 -5.88 19.28
C SER A 218 0.00 -7.22 19.82
N GLU A 219 -0.88 -7.98 20.46
CA GLU A 219 -0.62 -9.37 20.78
C GLU A 219 -0.63 -10.18 19.48
N ARG A 220 0.56 -10.51 18.99
CA ARG A 220 0.66 -11.49 17.91
C ARG A 220 0.53 -12.90 18.48
N PRO A 221 -0.21 -13.78 17.82
CA PRO A 221 -0.15 -15.19 18.16
C PRO A 221 1.30 -15.67 18.03
N VAL A 222 1.81 -16.34 19.06
CA VAL A 222 3.21 -16.82 19.16
C VAL A 222 3.55 -17.76 17.99
N THR A 223 2.55 -18.41 17.42
CA THR A 223 2.66 -19.31 16.27
C THR A 223 1.88 -18.77 15.07
N SER A 224 2.50 -18.79 13.90
CA SER A 224 1.79 -18.49 12.65
C SER A 224 0.63 -19.47 12.45
N PRO A 225 -0.54 -19.02 11.91
CA PRO A 225 -1.70 -19.89 11.72
C PRO A 225 -1.41 -21.18 10.94
N TRP A 226 -0.42 -21.17 10.05
CA TRP A 226 0.03 -22.34 9.27
C TRP A 226 1.02 -23.24 10.01
N LEU A 227 1.46 -22.88 11.21
CA LEU A 227 2.26 -23.70 12.12
C LEU A 227 1.42 -24.31 13.24
N LEU A 228 0.16 -23.97 13.33
CA LEU A 228 -0.80 -24.66 14.19
C LEU A 228 -1.00 -26.05 13.62
N ASP A 229 -1.00 -27.06 14.50
CA ASP A 229 -1.32 -28.43 14.10
C ASP A 229 -2.59 -28.42 13.27
N THR A 230 -2.50 -29.01 12.07
CA THR A 230 -3.67 -29.09 11.19
C THR A 230 -4.77 -29.80 11.95
N PRO A 231 -5.94 -29.21 12.13
CA PRO A 231 -7.04 -29.88 12.81
C PRO A 231 -7.31 -31.19 12.05
N GLU A 232 -7.36 -32.31 12.76
CA GLU A 232 -7.80 -33.58 12.18
C GLU A 232 -9.18 -33.39 11.57
N VAL A 233 -9.24 -33.33 10.24
CA VAL A 233 -10.49 -33.24 9.50
C VAL A 233 -11.09 -34.64 9.43
N LEU A 234 -11.96 -34.96 10.39
CA LEU A 234 -12.78 -36.16 10.31
C LEU A 234 -13.84 -35.96 9.22
N LEU A 235 -13.62 -36.56 8.05
CA LEU A 235 -14.50 -36.47 6.87
C LEU A 235 -15.81 -37.23 7.01
N ASN A 236 -16.21 -37.67 8.20
CA ASN A 236 -17.54 -38.26 8.41
C ASN A 236 -18.60 -37.17 8.53
N LEU A 237 -19.01 -36.65 7.39
CA LEU A 237 -20.06 -35.64 7.21
C LEU A 237 -21.46 -36.27 7.29
N THR A 238 -21.85 -36.78 8.43
CA THR A 238 -23.27 -37.04 8.71
C THR A 238 -23.74 -36.03 9.76
N HIS A 239 -24.46 -35.02 9.30
CA HIS A 239 -25.41 -34.17 10.05
C HIS A 239 -24.93 -33.42 11.32
N HIS A 240 -23.68 -32.97 11.43
CA HIS A 240 -23.28 -32.12 12.56
C HIS A 240 -22.77 -30.72 12.11
N LYS A 241 -23.32 -29.70 12.74
CA LYS A 241 -22.89 -28.30 12.60
C LYS A 241 -21.50 -28.14 13.21
N ILE A 242 -20.49 -27.81 12.39
CA ILE A 242 -19.13 -27.54 12.87
C ILE A 242 -19.05 -26.05 13.22
N ILE A 243 -18.72 -25.73 14.47
CA ILE A 243 -18.47 -24.36 14.93
C ILE A 243 -16.97 -24.23 15.14
N MET A 244 -16.33 -23.36 14.34
CA MET A 244 -14.94 -22.97 14.59
C MET A 244 -14.90 -21.92 15.71
N THR A 245 -14.18 -22.19 16.76
CA THR A 245 -13.87 -21.20 17.81
C THR A 245 -12.55 -20.49 17.47
N SER A 246 -12.36 -19.29 18.01
CA SER A 246 -11.20 -18.43 17.79
C SER A 246 -9.84 -19.04 18.19
N ARG A 247 -9.83 -20.26 18.76
CA ARG A 247 -8.63 -21.02 19.14
C ARG A 247 -8.36 -22.24 18.25
N GLY A 248 -9.02 -22.39 17.11
CA GLY A 248 -8.76 -23.50 16.19
C GLY A 248 -9.22 -24.88 16.65
N CYS A 249 -9.94 -25.00 17.78
CA CYS A 249 -10.50 -26.26 18.22
C CYS A 249 -11.88 -26.52 17.62
N ILE A 250 -12.06 -27.70 17.03
CA ILE A 250 -13.36 -28.18 16.54
C ILE A 250 -14.07 -28.83 17.74
N GLN A 251 -15.13 -28.21 18.22
CA GLN A 251 -16.02 -28.89 19.19
C GLN A 251 -17.19 -29.56 18.47
N ARG A 252 -17.38 -30.84 18.70
CA ARG A 252 -18.58 -31.55 18.29
C ARG A 252 -19.68 -31.29 19.30
N ASN A 253 -20.78 -30.67 18.87
CA ASN A 253 -22.01 -30.72 19.66
C ASN A 253 -22.67 -32.09 19.43
N SER A 254 -22.62 -32.92 20.45
CA SER A 254 -23.42 -34.11 20.51
C SER A 254 -24.92 -33.70 20.56
N ALA A 255 -25.70 -34.22 19.66
CA ALA A 255 -27.16 -34.03 19.66
C ALA A 255 -27.75 -34.53 20.99
N LEU A 256 -28.61 -33.73 21.58
CA LEU A 256 -29.48 -34.16 22.67
C LEU A 256 -30.37 -35.27 22.17
N PRO A 257 -30.61 -36.31 22.98
CA PRO A 257 -31.52 -37.37 22.60
C PRO A 257 -32.97 -36.85 22.56
N HIS A 258 -33.65 -37.16 21.48
CA HIS A 258 -35.10 -36.97 21.37
C HIS A 258 -35.81 -37.78 22.45
N GLN A 259 -36.56 -37.09 23.28
CA GLN A 259 -37.74 -37.66 23.92
C GLN A 259 -38.95 -37.39 23.04
#